data_f604b590a26911c3ee570761f38a025e
#
_entry.id   f604b590a26911c3ee570761f38a025e
#
_cell.length_a   1.000
_cell.length_b   1.000
_cell.length_c   1.000
_cell.angle_alpha   90.00
_cell.angle_beta   90.00
_cell.angle_gamma   90.00
#
_symmetry.space_group_name_H-M   'P 1'
#
loop_
_entity.id
_entity.type
_entity.pdbx_description
1 polymer ?
#
loop_
_entity_poly.entity_id
_entity_poly.type
_entity_poly.pdbx_seq_one_letter_code
_entity_poly.pdbx_strand_id
1 'polypeptide(L)'
;MHTLSDVELRRFLAIAKDDPFYLMYYVDFFTGLRESELIGLTWDCIDFAKGTIRVYRQFVRIASGPDKGKMMFTSLKKYKERTIHPAPSVMDALRQAKEKQNRQRLLAGSSWDNVYDMVFTRDNGMFIRFKTLYFHFKALVGKLNRPEVRFHDIRHPYVKHTTKIFSLRLMDSQAQAYPDA
;
A
#
# COMPACT_ATOMS: atom_id res chain seq x y z
N MET A 1 20.34 -7.52 4.87
CA MET A 1 18.99 -6.97 4.79
C MET A 1 19.14 -5.56 4.24
N HIS A 2 18.50 -5.28 3.10
CA HIS A 2 18.71 -4.03 2.34
C HIS A 2 17.54 -3.07 2.57
N THR A 3 17.43 -2.54 3.81
CA THR A 3 16.37 -1.58 4.14
C THR A 3 16.72 -0.18 3.61
N LEU A 4 15.70 0.58 3.27
CA LEU A 4 15.86 2.01 2.97
C LEU A 4 16.03 2.80 4.27
N SER A 5 16.95 3.74 4.28
CA SER A 5 17.04 4.76 5.33
C SER A 5 15.86 5.73 5.25
N ASP A 6 15.63 6.52 6.30
CA ASP A 6 14.56 7.53 6.32
C ASP A 6 14.69 8.57 5.17
N VAL A 7 15.92 8.91 4.79
CA VAL A 7 16.18 9.81 3.67
C VAL A 7 15.84 9.15 2.34
N GLU A 8 16.25 7.89 2.16
CA GLU A 8 15.95 7.12 0.94
C GLU A 8 14.45 6.85 0.82
N LEU A 9 13.76 6.60 1.94
CA LEU A 9 12.31 6.42 1.96
C LEU A 9 11.57 7.68 1.48
N ARG A 10 11.96 8.86 1.98
CA ARG A 10 11.38 10.13 1.50
C ARG A 10 11.64 10.35 0.02
N ARG A 11 12.87 10.08 -0.45
CA ARG A 11 13.19 10.16 -1.88
C ARG A 11 12.39 9.16 -2.71
N PHE A 12 12.21 7.94 -2.21
CA PHE A 12 11.37 6.94 -2.86
C PHE A 12 9.93 7.45 -3.01
N LEU A 13 9.32 7.94 -1.94
CA LEU A 13 7.95 8.45 -1.98
C LEU A 13 7.82 9.67 -2.91
N ALA A 14 8.84 10.54 -2.95
CA ALA A 14 8.86 11.68 -3.87
C ALA A 14 8.93 11.22 -5.34
N ILE A 15 9.79 10.25 -5.66
CA ILE A 15 9.92 9.68 -7.02
C ILE A 15 8.66 8.89 -7.41
N ALA A 16 8.04 8.21 -6.45
CA ALA A 16 6.85 7.39 -6.68
C ALA A 16 5.55 8.19 -6.80
N LYS A 17 5.55 9.50 -6.57
CA LYS A 17 4.35 10.34 -6.48
C LYS A 17 3.44 10.22 -7.71
N ASP A 18 4.03 10.10 -8.88
CA ASP A 18 3.32 9.98 -10.16
C ASP A 18 3.10 8.51 -10.58
N ASP A 19 3.56 7.54 -9.79
CA ASP A 19 3.33 6.13 -10.06
C ASP A 19 1.89 5.74 -9.70
N PRO A 20 1.19 4.94 -10.52
CA PRO A 20 -0.20 4.53 -10.27
C PRO A 20 -0.39 3.80 -8.94
N PHE A 21 0.69 3.19 -8.39
CA PHE A 21 0.69 2.47 -7.13
C PHE A 21 1.19 3.30 -5.93
N TYR A 22 1.38 4.62 -6.08
CA TYR A 22 1.88 5.49 -5.02
C TYR A 22 1.16 5.29 -3.67
N LEU A 23 -0.19 5.36 -3.67
CA LEU A 23 -0.98 5.20 -2.45
C LEU A 23 -0.79 3.80 -1.82
N MET A 24 -0.58 2.78 -2.65
CA MET A 24 -0.31 1.43 -2.19
C MET A 24 1.05 1.34 -1.50
N TYR A 25 2.12 1.92 -2.08
CA TYR A 25 3.42 2.01 -1.42
C TYR A 25 3.33 2.80 -0.12
N TYR A 26 2.62 3.93 -0.13
CA TYR A 26 2.43 4.75 1.04
C TYR A 26 1.79 3.98 2.19
N VAL A 27 0.69 3.28 1.93
CA VAL A 27 0.02 2.44 2.94
C VAL A 27 0.95 1.33 3.42
N ASP A 28 1.67 0.64 2.53
CA ASP A 28 2.59 -0.44 2.90
C ASP A 28 3.71 0.04 3.83
N PHE A 29 4.37 1.14 3.48
CA PHE A 29 5.43 1.72 4.29
C PHE A 29 5.01 2.03 5.71
N PHE A 30 3.79 2.56 5.89
CA PHE A 30 3.30 3.01 7.19
C PHE A 30 2.43 2.00 7.95
N THR A 31 2.16 0.83 7.39
CA THR A 31 1.41 -0.25 8.05
C THR A 31 2.23 -1.52 8.24
N GLY A 32 3.26 -1.71 7.42
CA GLY A 32 4.06 -2.94 7.40
C GLY A 32 3.25 -4.19 7.03
N LEU A 33 2.22 -4.05 6.21
CA LEU A 33 1.47 -5.17 5.66
C LEU A 33 2.38 -6.10 4.85
N ARG A 34 2.08 -7.38 4.79
CA ARG A 34 2.74 -8.24 3.81
C ARG A 34 2.21 -7.95 2.42
N GLU A 35 3.03 -8.15 1.40
CA GLU A 35 2.62 -7.93 0.01
C GLU A 35 1.29 -8.61 -0.33
N SER A 36 1.08 -9.85 0.12
CA SER A 36 -0.17 -10.59 -0.08
C SER A 36 -1.35 -10.06 0.75
N GLU A 37 -1.08 -9.46 1.91
CA GLU A 37 -2.08 -8.78 2.75
C GLU A 37 -2.47 -7.43 2.12
N LEU A 38 -1.47 -6.68 1.61
CA LEU A 38 -1.65 -5.40 0.98
C LEU A 38 -2.44 -5.51 -0.34
N ILE A 39 -2.03 -6.43 -1.23
CA ILE A 39 -2.76 -6.69 -2.49
C ILE A 39 -4.17 -7.19 -2.21
N GLY A 40 -4.34 -8.02 -1.17
CA GLY A 40 -5.63 -8.55 -0.75
C GLY A 40 -6.40 -7.66 0.22
N LEU A 41 -6.00 -6.41 0.43
CA LEU A 41 -6.73 -5.51 1.30
C LEU A 41 -8.07 -5.14 0.66
N THR A 42 -9.15 -5.31 1.40
CA THR A 42 -10.52 -5.05 0.96
C THR A 42 -11.17 -3.98 1.83
N TRP A 43 -12.21 -3.32 1.32
CA TRP A 43 -12.84 -2.20 2.03
C TRP A 43 -13.49 -2.59 3.35
N ASP A 44 -13.97 -3.84 3.49
CA ASP A 44 -14.49 -4.39 4.74
C ASP A 44 -13.43 -4.51 5.85
N CYS A 45 -12.14 -4.48 5.49
CA CYS A 45 -11.04 -4.46 6.44
C CYS A 45 -10.82 -3.09 7.10
N ILE A 46 -11.42 -2.01 6.57
CA ILE A 46 -11.10 -0.63 6.93
C ILE A 46 -12.26 0.00 7.69
N ASP A 47 -12.05 0.32 8.96
CA ASP A 47 -12.98 1.09 9.76
C ASP A 47 -12.51 2.55 9.83
N PHE A 48 -13.09 3.40 8.99
CA PHE A 48 -12.76 4.82 8.94
C PHE A 48 -13.20 5.60 10.20
N ALA A 49 -14.23 5.13 10.91
CA ALA A 49 -14.71 5.78 12.12
C ALA A 49 -13.76 5.50 13.28
N LYS A 50 -13.26 4.26 13.41
CA LYS A 50 -12.28 3.88 14.43
C LYS A 50 -10.84 4.15 14.01
N GLY A 51 -10.57 4.47 12.75
CA GLY A 51 -9.22 4.65 12.23
C GLY A 51 -8.40 3.36 12.26
N THR A 52 -9.01 2.21 11.95
CA THR A 52 -8.34 0.90 12.06
C THR A 52 -8.36 0.10 10.77
N ILE A 53 -7.38 -0.80 10.64
CA ILE A 53 -7.29 -1.79 9.56
C ILE A 53 -7.23 -3.18 10.19
N ARG A 54 -8.21 -4.03 9.88
CA ARG A 54 -8.25 -5.43 10.29
C ARG A 54 -7.55 -6.31 9.27
N VAL A 55 -6.55 -7.07 9.68
CA VAL A 55 -5.79 -7.98 8.82
C VAL A 55 -6.09 -9.41 9.23
N TYR A 56 -6.93 -10.11 8.47
CA TYR A 56 -7.39 -11.47 8.79
C TYR A 56 -7.25 -12.46 7.64
N ARG A 57 -6.93 -11.98 6.42
CA ARG A 57 -6.75 -12.80 5.22
C ARG A 57 -5.64 -12.25 4.34
N GLN A 58 -5.22 -13.04 3.39
CA GLN A 58 -4.23 -12.68 2.38
C GLN A 58 -4.69 -13.18 1.00
N PHE A 59 -4.27 -12.51 -0.07
CA PHE A 59 -4.57 -12.89 -1.44
C PHE A 59 -3.32 -13.48 -2.08
N VAL A 60 -3.38 -14.75 -2.46
CA VAL A 60 -2.20 -15.50 -2.90
C VAL A 60 -2.49 -16.35 -4.12
N ARG A 61 -1.44 -16.67 -4.86
CA ARG A 61 -1.51 -17.70 -5.90
C ARG A 61 -1.38 -19.07 -5.25
N ILE A 62 -2.35 -19.95 -5.51
CA ILE A 62 -2.35 -21.31 -4.97
C ILE A 62 -1.21 -22.11 -5.63
N ALA A 63 -0.34 -22.69 -4.81
CA ALA A 63 0.84 -23.40 -5.27
C ALA A 63 0.57 -24.88 -5.64
N SER A 64 -0.45 -25.52 -5.06
CA SER A 64 -0.74 -26.94 -5.23
C SER A 64 -2.23 -27.25 -5.07
N GLY A 65 -2.64 -28.45 -5.47
CA GLY A 65 -4.03 -28.91 -5.39
C GLY A 65 -4.88 -28.50 -6.60
N PRO A 66 -6.22 -28.73 -6.53
CA PRO A 66 -7.16 -28.48 -7.63
C PRO A 66 -7.18 -27.05 -8.14
N ASP A 67 -6.90 -26.11 -7.25
CA ASP A 67 -6.90 -24.67 -7.56
C ASP A 67 -5.50 -24.11 -7.87
N LYS A 68 -4.52 -24.98 -8.14
CA LYS A 68 -3.15 -24.56 -8.49
C LYS A 68 -3.14 -23.50 -9.60
N GLY A 69 -2.45 -22.39 -9.33
CA GLY A 69 -2.31 -21.28 -10.26
C GLY A 69 -3.39 -20.21 -10.15
N LYS A 70 -4.53 -20.49 -9.49
CA LYS A 70 -5.58 -19.49 -9.24
C LYS A 70 -5.15 -18.52 -8.15
N MET A 71 -5.64 -17.29 -8.25
CA MET A 71 -5.53 -16.28 -7.19
C MET A 71 -6.73 -16.40 -6.26
N MET A 72 -6.48 -16.55 -4.96
CA MET A 72 -7.55 -16.76 -3.97
C MET A 72 -7.22 -16.13 -2.62
N PHE A 73 -8.25 -15.78 -1.87
CA PHE A 73 -8.10 -15.46 -0.45
C PHE A 73 -7.83 -16.72 0.37
N THR A 74 -6.87 -16.60 1.27
CA THR A 74 -6.57 -17.63 2.27
C THR A 74 -6.46 -17.00 3.65
N SER A 75 -6.68 -17.81 4.69
CA SER A 75 -6.43 -17.39 6.07
C SER A 75 -4.93 -17.18 6.31
N LEU A 76 -4.60 -16.46 7.37
CA LEU A 76 -3.22 -16.23 7.82
C LEU A 76 -2.69 -17.48 8.55
N LYS A 77 -2.20 -18.50 7.83
CA LYS A 77 -1.86 -19.85 8.36
C LYS A 77 -0.98 -19.88 9.62
N LYS A 78 -0.01 -18.97 9.75
CA LYS A 78 0.92 -18.88 10.89
C LYS A 78 0.73 -17.64 11.76
N TYR A 79 -0.11 -16.74 11.35
CA TYR A 79 -0.26 -15.44 12.00
C TYR A 79 -1.70 -15.26 12.40
N LYS A 80 -1.89 -14.87 13.65
CA LYS A 80 -3.21 -14.52 14.14
C LYS A 80 -3.69 -13.25 13.42
N GLU A 81 -4.98 -13.15 13.26
CA GLU A 81 -5.65 -11.91 12.91
C GLU A 81 -5.13 -10.77 13.79
N ARG A 82 -4.98 -9.60 13.22
CA ARG A 82 -4.54 -8.41 13.94
C ARG A 82 -5.26 -7.16 13.47
N THR A 83 -5.43 -6.22 14.37
CA THR A 83 -5.88 -4.86 14.05
C THR A 83 -4.68 -3.93 14.09
N ILE A 84 -4.54 -3.12 13.07
CA ILE A 84 -3.54 -2.06 12.96
C ILE A 84 -4.24 -0.73 13.24
N HIS A 85 -3.58 0.12 14.03
CA HIS A 85 -3.98 1.51 14.27
C HIS A 85 -2.97 2.42 13.54
N PRO A 86 -3.16 2.68 12.24
CA PRO A 86 -2.22 3.47 11.47
C PRO A 86 -2.32 4.95 11.83
N ALA A 87 -1.30 5.73 11.44
CA ALA A 87 -1.35 7.18 11.53
C ALA A 87 -2.54 7.75 10.73
N PRO A 88 -3.14 8.88 11.13
CA PRO A 88 -4.25 9.52 10.41
C PRO A 88 -3.96 9.72 8.92
N SER A 89 -2.72 10.05 8.57
CA SER A 89 -2.29 10.23 7.19
C SER A 89 -2.42 8.97 6.31
N VAL A 90 -2.35 7.78 6.90
CA VAL A 90 -2.61 6.51 6.19
C VAL A 90 -4.11 6.38 5.91
N MET A 91 -4.94 6.74 6.89
CA MET A 91 -6.39 6.75 6.69
C MET A 91 -6.80 7.76 5.61
N ASP A 92 -6.12 8.91 5.53
CA ASP A 92 -6.33 9.89 4.46
C ASP A 92 -5.89 9.34 3.10
N ALA A 93 -4.76 8.63 3.02
CA ALA A 93 -4.34 7.94 1.80
C ALA A 93 -5.37 6.88 1.36
N LEU A 94 -5.97 6.15 2.30
CA LEU A 94 -7.05 5.20 2.00
C LEU A 94 -8.33 5.90 1.53
N ARG A 95 -8.69 7.07 2.06
CA ARG A 95 -9.81 7.88 1.53
C ARG A 95 -9.53 8.32 0.10
N GLN A 96 -8.32 8.82 -0.18
CA GLN A 96 -7.90 9.19 -1.55
C GLN A 96 -7.95 7.98 -2.50
N ALA A 97 -7.52 6.79 -2.04
CA ALA A 97 -7.63 5.57 -2.82
C ALA A 97 -9.09 5.23 -3.15
N LYS A 98 -10.01 5.40 -2.19
CA LYS A 98 -11.45 5.18 -2.40
C LYS A 98 -12.04 6.16 -3.41
N GLU A 99 -11.70 7.44 -3.30
CA GLU A 99 -12.13 8.46 -4.25
C GLU A 99 -11.59 8.20 -5.67
N LYS A 100 -10.30 7.84 -5.79
CA LYS A 100 -9.69 7.45 -7.05
C LYS A 100 -10.44 6.25 -7.66
N GLN A 101 -10.68 5.22 -6.87
CA GLN A 101 -11.38 4.01 -7.31
C GLN A 101 -12.82 4.30 -7.73
N ASN A 102 -13.54 5.16 -7.03
CA ASN A 102 -14.90 5.58 -7.40
C ASN A 102 -14.91 6.28 -8.76
N ARG A 103 -13.92 7.16 -9.03
CA ARG A 103 -13.78 7.79 -10.35
C ARG A 103 -13.47 6.77 -11.44
N GLN A 104 -12.55 5.83 -11.18
CA GLN A 104 -12.23 4.74 -12.12
C GLN A 104 -13.45 3.87 -12.43
N ARG A 105 -14.25 3.55 -11.41
CA ARG A 105 -15.50 2.80 -11.56
C ARG A 105 -16.50 3.51 -12.48
N LEU A 106 -16.66 4.82 -12.30
CA LEU A 106 -17.54 5.62 -13.16
C LEU A 106 -17.05 5.64 -14.62
N LEU A 107 -15.73 5.77 -14.83
CA LEU A 107 -15.14 5.77 -16.16
C LEU A 107 -15.20 4.39 -16.84
N ALA A 108 -14.98 3.32 -16.09
CA ALA A 108 -15.02 1.96 -16.62
C ALA A 108 -16.44 1.45 -16.90
N GLY A 109 -17.46 2.02 -16.25
CA GLY A 109 -18.86 1.65 -16.44
C GLY A 109 -19.08 0.14 -16.28
N SER A 110 -19.64 -0.50 -17.28
CA SER A 110 -19.93 -1.95 -17.30
C SER A 110 -18.67 -2.83 -17.35
N SER A 111 -17.50 -2.26 -17.67
CA SER A 111 -16.22 -2.98 -17.68
C SER A 111 -15.57 -3.04 -16.29
N TRP A 112 -16.19 -2.46 -15.27
CA TRP A 112 -15.69 -2.51 -13.90
C TRP A 112 -15.84 -3.89 -13.29
N ASP A 113 -14.72 -4.48 -12.84
CA ASP A 113 -14.64 -5.85 -12.31
C ASP A 113 -13.85 -5.91 -10.99
N ASN A 114 -14.44 -5.39 -9.90
CA ASN A 114 -13.89 -5.52 -8.54
C ASN A 114 -14.76 -6.45 -7.68
N VAL A 115 -14.88 -7.69 -8.10
CA VAL A 115 -15.73 -8.71 -7.43
C VAL A 115 -15.32 -9.00 -5.98
N TYR A 116 -14.10 -8.66 -5.59
CA TYR A 116 -13.57 -8.88 -4.24
C TYR A 116 -13.62 -7.64 -3.35
N ASP A 117 -14.12 -6.52 -3.86
CA ASP A 117 -14.15 -5.23 -3.15
C ASP A 117 -12.76 -4.80 -2.62
N MET A 118 -11.71 -5.02 -3.43
CA MET A 118 -10.33 -4.70 -3.09
C MET A 118 -10.10 -3.19 -3.06
N VAL A 119 -9.24 -2.75 -2.14
CA VAL A 119 -8.84 -1.34 -1.98
C VAL A 119 -7.98 -0.89 -3.17
N PHE A 120 -7.03 -1.71 -3.57
CA PHE A 120 -6.09 -1.42 -4.65
C PHE A 120 -6.40 -2.29 -5.86
N THR A 121 -6.79 -1.63 -6.94
CA THR A 121 -7.20 -2.28 -8.19
C THR A 121 -6.47 -1.65 -9.38
N ARG A 122 -6.56 -2.31 -10.52
CA ARG A 122 -6.29 -1.73 -11.82
C ARG A 122 -7.42 -0.78 -12.21
N ASP A 123 -7.24 -0.02 -13.29
CA ASP A 123 -8.22 0.97 -13.75
C ASP A 123 -9.59 0.38 -14.12
N ASN A 124 -9.63 -0.91 -14.44
CA ASN A 124 -10.85 -1.65 -14.70
C ASN A 124 -11.42 -2.41 -13.48
N GLY A 125 -10.88 -2.18 -12.29
CA GLY A 125 -11.34 -2.85 -11.05
C GLY A 125 -10.67 -4.19 -10.76
N MET A 126 -10.03 -4.82 -11.72
CA MET A 126 -9.37 -6.12 -11.48
C MET A 126 -8.21 -6.00 -10.49
N PHE A 127 -7.90 -7.09 -9.80
CA PHE A 127 -6.77 -7.14 -8.86
C PHE A 127 -5.43 -6.85 -9.50
N ILE A 128 -4.52 -6.29 -8.72
CA ILE A 128 -3.13 -6.03 -9.12
C ILE A 128 -2.33 -7.34 -9.03
N ARG A 129 -1.64 -7.69 -10.12
CA ARG A 129 -0.76 -8.86 -10.12
C ARG A 129 0.55 -8.54 -9.40
N PHE A 130 1.05 -9.46 -8.58
CA PHE A 130 2.36 -9.35 -7.90
C PHE A 130 3.48 -8.92 -8.86
N LYS A 131 3.54 -9.53 -10.04
CA LYS A 131 4.55 -9.22 -11.05
C LYS A 131 4.48 -7.75 -11.53
N THR A 132 3.29 -7.19 -11.67
CA THR A 132 3.11 -5.79 -12.07
C THR A 132 3.65 -4.86 -10.99
N LEU A 133 3.24 -5.05 -9.74
CA LEU A 133 3.73 -4.28 -8.60
C LEU A 133 5.26 -4.39 -8.47
N TYR A 134 5.80 -5.59 -8.61
CA TYR A 134 7.23 -5.85 -8.57
C TYR A 134 8.01 -5.03 -9.60
N PHE A 135 7.57 -4.99 -10.88
CA PHE A 135 8.29 -4.24 -11.91
C PHE A 135 8.24 -2.73 -11.68
N HIS A 136 7.10 -2.18 -11.28
CA HIS A 136 7.00 -0.77 -10.92
C HIS A 136 7.91 -0.42 -9.76
N PHE A 137 7.86 -1.22 -8.70
CA PHE A 137 8.74 -1.05 -7.54
C PHE A 137 10.23 -1.09 -7.93
N LYS A 138 10.64 -2.08 -8.76
CA LYS A 138 12.04 -2.20 -9.21
C LYS A 138 12.49 -1.02 -10.05
N ALA A 139 11.63 -0.47 -10.88
CA ALA A 139 11.94 0.76 -11.63
C ALA A 139 12.16 1.96 -10.69
N LEU A 140 11.36 2.07 -9.62
CA LEU A 140 11.48 3.16 -8.63
C LEU A 140 12.77 3.03 -7.80
N VAL A 141 13.09 1.84 -7.26
CA VAL A 141 14.33 1.65 -6.48
C VAL A 141 15.57 1.74 -7.37
N GLY A 142 15.45 1.43 -8.67
CA GLY A 142 16.50 1.69 -9.66
C GLY A 142 16.83 3.18 -9.79
N LYS A 143 15.83 4.06 -9.80
CA LYS A 143 16.00 5.52 -9.79
C LYS A 143 16.65 6.05 -8.51
N LEU A 144 16.60 5.27 -7.43
CA LEU A 144 17.30 5.56 -6.18
C LEU A 144 18.74 5.05 -6.16
N ASN A 145 19.21 4.37 -7.22
CA ASN A 145 20.44 3.58 -7.23
C ASN A 145 20.49 2.48 -6.15
N ARG A 146 19.35 1.90 -5.83
CA ARG A 146 19.19 0.81 -4.84
C ARG A 146 18.48 -0.41 -5.44
N PRO A 147 18.96 -0.96 -6.59
CA PRO A 147 18.28 -2.04 -7.29
C PRO A 147 18.22 -3.36 -6.49
N GLU A 148 19.06 -3.52 -5.47
CA GLU A 148 19.07 -4.68 -4.59
C GLU A 148 17.89 -4.75 -3.63
N VAL A 149 17.23 -3.60 -3.33
CA VAL A 149 16.10 -3.54 -2.40
C VAL A 149 14.91 -4.30 -2.96
N ARG A 150 14.32 -5.15 -2.13
CA ARG A 150 13.12 -5.92 -2.45
C ARG A 150 11.88 -5.28 -1.81
N PHE A 151 10.72 -5.53 -2.38
CA PHE A 151 9.45 -5.04 -1.82
C PHE A 151 9.28 -5.43 -0.34
N HIS A 152 9.67 -6.64 0.02
CA HIS A 152 9.61 -7.10 1.41
C HIS A 152 10.56 -6.35 2.38
N ASP A 153 11.67 -5.83 1.87
CA ASP A 153 12.70 -5.16 2.70
C ASP A 153 12.24 -3.78 3.19
N ILE A 154 11.21 -3.19 2.56
CA ILE A 154 10.65 -1.88 2.94
C ILE A 154 9.79 -1.92 4.22
N ARG A 155 9.36 -3.09 4.68
CA ARG A 155 8.51 -3.26 5.88
C ARG A 155 9.24 -3.06 7.20
N HIS A 156 10.55 -3.12 7.22
CA HIS A 156 11.36 -3.19 8.45
C HIS A 156 11.58 -1.87 9.20
N PRO A 157 11.62 -0.70 8.55
CA PRO A 157 11.80 0.57 9.25
C PRO A 157 10.63 0.92 10.17
N TYR A 158 9.42 0.44 9.84
CA TYR A 158 8.18 0.87 10.49
C TYR A 158 8.10 0.55 11.99
N VAL A 159 8.56 -0.62 12.43
CA VAL A 159 8.40 -1.07 13.83
C VAL A 159 9.23 -0.23 14.82
N LYS A 160 10.28 0.46 14.35
CA LYS A 160 11.19 1.24 15.22
C LYS A 160 11.00 2.76 15.17
N HIS A 161 10.29 3.31 14.19
CA HIS A 161 10.31 4.76 13.90
C HIS A 161 8.97 5.48 13.77
N THR A 162 7.86 4.85 14.09
CA THR A 162 6.49 5.41 13.95
C THR A 162 6.33 6.79 14.60
N THR A 163 6.99 7.03 15.72
CA THR A 163 6.90 8.29 16.49
C THR A 163 7.71 9.44 15.83
N LYS A 164 8.79 9.13 15.12
CA LYS A 164 9.72 10.14 14.59
C LYS A 164 9.28 10.72 13.23
N ILE A 165 8.62 9.92 12.40
CA ILE A 165 8.13 10.37 11.07
C ILE A 165 6.87 11.23 11.21
N PHE A 166 6.09 11.04 12.28
CA PHE A 166 4.91 11.84 12.59
C PHE A 166 5.25 13.31 12.88
N SER A 167 6.38 13.57 13.56
CA SER A 167 6.83 14.92 13.89
C SER A 167 7.35 15.72 12.67
N LEU A 168 7.79 15.03 11.60
CA LEU A 168 8.34 15.67 10.40
C LEU A 168 7.26 16.20 9.44
N ARG A 169 6.04 15.65 9.47
CA ARG A 169 4.92 16.15 8.65
C ARG A 169 4.31 17.47 9.15
N LEU A 170 4.41 17.74 10.45
CA LEU A 170 4.00 19.03 11.01
C LEU A 170 4.93 20.18 10.55
N MET A 171 6.18 19.85 10.22
CA MET A 171 7.14 20.85 9.74
C MET A 171 6.96 21.20 8.25
N ASP A 172 6.63 20.19 7.40
CA ASP A 172 6.44 20.43 5.96
C ASP A 172 5.10 21.16 5.66
N SER A 173 4.06 20.96 6.46
CA SER A 173 2.80 21.68 6.30
C SER A 173 2.88 23.14 6.79
N GLN A 174 3.80 23.46 7.70
CA GLN A 174 4.05 24.84 8.14
C GLN A 174 4.97 25.61 7.19
N ALA A 175 5.87 24.91 6.46
CA ALA A 175 6.74 25.56 5.47
C ALA A 175 6.01 26.04 4.21
N GLN A 176 4.83 25.48 3.90
CA GLN A 176 3.99 25.92 2.77
C GLN A 176 2.98 27.01 3.13
N ALA A 177 2.87 27.39 4.40
CA ALA A 177 1.90 28.38 4.87
C ALA A 177 2.43 29.84 4.93
N TYR A 178 3.71 30.06 4.62
CA TYR A 178 4.28 31.42 4.55
C TYR A 178 5.13 31.56 3.28
N PRO A 179 4.56 32.05 2.16
CA PRO A 179 5.32 32.73 1.15
C PRO A 179 5.57 34.17 1.65
N ASP A 180 6.81 34.51 1.75
CA ASP A 180 7.46 35.81 1.90
C ASP A 180 6.54 37.05 2.14
N ALA A 181 6.64 37.62 3.34
CA ALA A 181 6.41 39.03 3.58
C ALA A 181 7.75 39.76 3.59
#